data_56bb8db2e211991206d7a6a54fd1cbd2
#
_entry.id   56bb8db2e211991206d7a6a54fd1cbd2
#
_cell.length_a   1.000
_cell.length_b   1.000
_cell.length_c   1.000
_cell.angle_alpha   90.00
_cell.angle_beta   90.00
_cell.angle_gamma   90.00
#
_symmetry.space_group_name_H-M   'P 1'
#
loop_
_entity.id
_entity.type
_entity.pdbx_description
1 polymer ?
#
loop_
_entity_poly.entity_id
_entity_poly.type
_entity_poly.pdbx_seq_one_letter_code
_entity_poly.pdbx_strand_id
1 'polypeptide(L)'
;LRSIPNLEIYYPSNGDHLFSIVDHILKNPSGPKLVLMPYGFDEKLIPSKEYDTEESIYGIDEILEGNDCLILCLGNKVNDCIKTSQKLQDYNISASVINLNKLNPIDDVALSNIMSKYQYVFSVEENISSGGLNEIISKIIVENNVNTKYTYYSLPNEFIQGGSHEELSKKYNLDANSLAKKISSKI
;
A
#
# COMPACT_ATOMS: atom_id res chain seq x y z
N LEU A 1 3.79 2.25 16.81
CA LEU A 1 2.39 2.49 17.21
C LEU A 1 1.51 1.24 17.08
N ARG A 2 1.78 0.33 16.12
CA ARG A 2 1.00 -0.93 15.92
C ARG A 2 1.00 -1.87 17.14
N SER A 3 1.93 -1.73 18.04
CA SER A 3 2.01 -2.51 19.30
C SER A 3 1.07 -2.00 20.41
N ILE A 4 0.34 -0.93 20.17
CA ILE A 4 -0.65 -0.41 21.12
C ILE A 4 -1.94 -1.23 20.98
N PRO A 5 -2.40 -1.91 22.06
CA PRO A 5 -3.62 -2.70 22.00
C PRO A 5 -4.85 -1.85 21.61
N ASN A 6 -5.71 -2.43 20.77
CA ASN A 6 -6.97 -1.82 20.31
C ASN A 6 -6.81 -0.48 19.54
N LEU A 7 -5.59 -0.04 19.21
CA LEU A 7 -5.40 1.14 18.35
C LEU A 7 -5.70 0.76 16.91
N GLU A 8 -6.68 1.40 16.30
CA GLU A 8 -6.90 1.31 14.86
C GLU A 8 -6.04 2.35 14.13
N ILE A 9 -5.38 1.93 13.04
CA ILE A 9 -4.50 2.81 12.27
C ILE A 9 -4.96 2.81 10.81
N TYR A 10 -5.31 3.99 10.31
CA TYR A 10 -5.74 4.25 8.95
C TYR A 10 -4.73 5.10 8.20
N TYR A 11 -4.55 4.85 6.90
CA TYR A 11 -3.70 5.64 6.03
C TYR A 11 -4.41 5.91 4.69
N PRO A 12 -5.14 7.01 4.58
CA PRO A 12 -5.86 7.37 3.35
C PRO A 12 -4.90 7.62 2.19
N SER A 13 -5.34 7.32 0.97
CA SER A 13 -4.58 7.52 -0.26
C SER A 13 -4.86 8.85 -0.95
N ASN A 14 -5.99 9.50 -0.64
CA ASN A 14 -6.39 10.81 -1.16
C ASN A 14 -7.37 11.52 -0.22
N GLY A 15 -7.79 12.74 -0.58
CA GLY A 15 -8.70 13.55 0.22
C GLY A 15 -10.10 12.94 0.38
N ASP A 16 -10.69 12.40 -0.68
CA ASP A 16 -12.03 11.79 -0.62
C ASP A 16 -12.01 10.56 0.30
N HIS A 17 -10.95 9.76 0.20
CA HIS A 17 -10.74 8.61 1.09
C HIS A 17 -10.55 9.05 2.56
N LEU A 18 -9.83 10.15 2.81
CA LEU A 18 -9.72 10.72 4.16
C LEU A 18 -11.08 11.08 4.73
N PHE A 19 -11.95 11.76 3.96
CA PHE A 19 -13.30 12.11 4.40
C PHE A 19 -14.12 10.88 4.74
N SER A 20 -14.08 9.83 3.92
CA SER A 20 -14.79 8.58 4.17
C SER A 20 -14.32 7.88 5.45
N ILE A 21 -13.01 7.82 5.69
CA ILE A 21 -12.43 7.26 6.92
C ILE A 21 -12.87 8.09 8.14
N VAL A 22 -12.79 9.41 8.08
CA VAL A 22 -13.18 10.28 9.20
C VAL A 22 -14.68 10.14 9.49
N ASP A 23 -15.53 10.12 8.47
CA ASP A 23 -16.97 9.92 8.64
C ASP A 23 -17.28 8.57 9.30
N HIS A 24 -16.60 7.49 8.87
CA HIS A 24 -16.71 6.19 9.52
C HIS A 24 -16.28 6.23 10.99
N ILE A 25 -15.16 6.85 11.29
CA ILE A 25 -14.64 6.95 12.66
C ILE A 25 -15.63 7.69 13.58
N LEU A 26 -16.24 8.75 13.08
CA LEU A 26 -17.22 9.55 13.85
C LEU A 26 -18.53 8.78 14.09
N LYS A 27 -18.94 7.96 13.12
CA LYS A 27 -20.14 7.09 13.25
C LYS A 27 -19.89 5.87 14.13
N ASN A 28 -18.64 5.43 14.25
CA ASN A 28 -18.25 4.24 15.03
C ASN A 28 -17.18 4.59 16.10
N PRO A 29 -17.54 5.32 17.17
CA PRO A 29 -16.60 5.84 18.16
C PRO A 29 -16.17 4.75 19.16
N SER A 30 -15.51 3.68 18.70
CA SER A 30 -15.01 2.59 19.55
C SER A 30 -13.48 2.60 19.58
N GLY A 31 -12.89 2.71 20.78
CA GLY A 31 -11.44 2.64 20.96
C GLY A 31 -10.62 3.79 20.36
N PRO A 32 -9.30 3.79 20.57
CA PRO A 32 -8.41 4.81 20.02
C PRO A 32 -8.19 4.58 18.50
N LYS A 33 -8.20 5.67 17.75
CA LYS A 33 -8.00 5.64 16.29
C LYS A 33 -6.93 6.65 15.87
N LEU A 34 -6.07 6.25 14.96
CA LEU A 34 -5.03 7.09 14.37
C LEU A 34 -5.23 7.16 12.86
N VAL A 35 -5.32 8.37 12.32
CA VAL A 35 -5.30 8.60 10.88
C VAL A 35 -3.95 9.21 10.51
N LEU A 36 -3.17 8.48 9.71
CA LEU A 36 -1.91 8.96 9.17
C LEU A 36 -2.23 9.84 7.96
N MET A 37 -1.79 11.09 8.00
CA MET A 37 -2.00 12.01 6.89
C MET A 37 -0.70 12.19 6.12
N PRO A 38 -0.65 11.86 4.82
CA PRO A 38 0.50 12.16 4.00
C PRO A 38 0.68 13.67 3.83
N TYR A 39 1.93 14.10 3.69
CA TYR A 39 2.24 15.50 3.36
C TYR A 39 1.96 15.74 1.87
N GLY A 40 0.89 16.46 1.58
CA GLY A 40 0.38 16.67 0.23
C GLY A 40 -0.39 15.46 -0.29
N PHE A 41 -1.57 15.69 -0.83
CA PHE A 41 -2.28 14.69 -1.62
C PHE A 41 -2.00 15.00 -3.09
N ASP A 42 -1.44 14.04 -3.81
CA ASP A 42 -1.31 14.12 -5.26
C ASP A 42 -2.71 14.09 -5.91
N GLU A 43 -2.88 14.89 -6.97
CA GLU A 43 -4.17 15.00 -7.65
C GLU A 43 -4.58 13.67 -8.30
N LYS A 44 -5.80 13.23 -8.01
CA LYS A 44 -6.77 12.43 -8.81
C LYS A 44 -6.24 11.47 -9.90
N LEU A 45 -5.38 10.52 -9.59
CA LEU A 45 -5.16 9.37 -10.47
C LEU A 45 -5.98 8.14 -10.04
N ILE A 46 -6.46 8.13 -8.82
CA ILE A 46 -7.36 7.07 -8.36
C ILE A 46 -8.72 7.42 -8.95
N PRO A 47 -9.30 6.54 -9.80
CA PRO A 47 -10.69 6.70 -10.20
C PRO A 47 -11.49 6.93 -8.93
N SER A 48 -12.36 7.95 -8.95
CA SER A 48 -13.34 8.12 -7.88
C SER A 48 -14.27 6.91 -7.89
N LYS A 49 -13.81 5.78 -7.36
CA LYS A 49 -14.73 4.83 -6.75
C LYS A 49 -15.44 5.68 -5.73
N GLU A 50 -16.76 5.78 -5.84
CA GLU A 50 -17.54 6.14 -4.69
C GLU A 50 -17.04 5.17 -3.62
N TYR A 51 -16.29 5.70 -2.65
CA TYR A 51 -15.86 4.94 -1.49
C TYR A 51 -17.14 4.66 -0.70
N ASP A 52 -17.93 3.70 -1.21
CA ASP A 52 -19.14 3.26 -0.58
C ASP A 52 -18.71 2.46 0.64
N THR A 53 -18.76 3.16 1.62
CA THR A 53 -18.58 3.21 3.05
C THR A 53 -18.24 1.92 3.80
N GLU A 54 -18.61 0.74 3.38
CA GLU A 54 -18.30 -0.46 4.15
C GLU A 54 -17.06 -1.23 3.62
N GLU A 55 -16.94 -1.47 2.35
CA GLU A 55 -15.81 -2.26 1.80
C GLU A 55 -14.46 -1.53 1.83
N SER A 56 -14.43 -0.24 1.55
CA SER A 56 -13.19 0.55 1.60
C SER A 56 -12.63 0.75 3.02
N ILE A 57 -13.45 0.51 4.03
CA ILE A 57 -13.10 0.64 5.45
C ILE A 57 -12.43 -0.64 5.99
N TYR A 58 -12.63 -1.78 5.32
CA TYR A 58 -12.02 -3.05 5.74
C TYR A 58 -10.52 -3.15 5.48
N GLY A 59 -9.93 -2.15 4.86
CA GLY A 59 -8.48 -2.01 4.81
C GLY A 59 -7.79 -2.59 3.58
N ILE A 60 -8.52 -3.28 2.69
CA ILE A 60 -8.00 -3.86 1.45
C ILE A 60 -8.84 -3.32 0.29
N ASP A 61 -8.24 -2.45 -0.52
CA ASP A 61 -8.92 -1.77 -1.61
C ASP A 61 -8.23 -2.10 -2.94
N GLU A 62 -8.91 -2.84 -3.81
CA GLU A 62 -8.39 -3.23 -5.11
C GLU A 62 -8.55 -2.08 -6.10
N ILE A 63 -7.43 -1.47 -6.49
CA ILE A 63 -7.36 -0.31 -7.38
C ILE A 63 -7.28 -0.74 -8.85
N LEU A 64 -6.45 -1.73 -9.16
CA LEU A 64 -6.27 -2.29 -10.50
C LEU A 64 -6.19 -3.81 -10.44
N GLU A 65 -6.84 -4.47 -11.39
CA GLU A 65 -6.72 -5.91 -11.61
C GLU A 65 -5.57 -6.24 -12.56
N GLY A 66 -4.83 -7.32 -12.27
CA GLY A 66 -3.76 -7.88 -13.08
C GLY A 66 -3.48 -9.32 -12.69
N ASN A 67 -2.77 -10.07 -13.54
CA ASN A 67 -2.65 -11.51 -13.37
C ASN A 67 -1.21 -12.00 -13.12
N ASP A 68 -0.17 -11.21 -13.44
CA ASP A 68 1.21 -11.65 -13.39
C ASP A 68 1.88 -11.41 -12.05
N CYS A 69 1.51 -10.31 -11.40
CA CYS A 69 2.02 -9.96 -10.07
C CYS A 69 1.06 -9.07 -9.28
N LEU A 70 1.30 -9.01 -7.97
CA LEU A 70 0.56 -8.16 -7.04
C LEU A 70 1.47 -7.08 -6.48
N ILE A 71 1.02 -5.83 -6.49
CA ILE A 71 1.67 -4.68 -5.82
C ILE A 71 0.78 -4.22 -4.68
N LEU A 72 1.26 -4.38 -3.45
CA LEU A 72 0.63 -3.88 -2.23
C LEU A 72 1.24 -2.52 -1.88
N CYS A 73 0.41 -1.53 -1.67
CA CYS A 73 0.87 -0.17 -1.36
C CYS A 73 -0.03 0.52 -0.35
N LEU A 74 0.34 1.71 0.07
CA LEU A 74 -0.43 2.52 1.02
C LEU A 74 -0.16 4.02 0.83
N GLY A 75 -1.14 4.83 1.22
CA GLY A 75 -1.00 6.29 1.26
C GLY A 75 -0.59 6.88 -0.09
N ASN A 76 0.41 7.75 -0.08
CA ASN A 76 0.91 8.43 -1.29
C ASN A 76 1.46 7.47 -2.37
N LYS A 77 1.91 6.28 -2.00
CA LYS A 77 2.49 5.33 -2.97
C LYS A 77 1.47 4.68 -3.88
N VAL A 78 0.19 4.80 -3.60
CA VAL A 78 -0.88 4.28 -4.48
C VAL A 78 -0.75 4.86 -5.90
N ASN A 79 -0.55 6.17 -6.04
CA ASN A 79 -0.38 6.82 -7.34
C ASN A 79 0.87 6.35 -8.08
N ASP A 80 2.00 6.20 -7.38
CA ASP A 80 3.22 5.68 -7.99
C ASP A 80 3.04 4.22 -8.43
N CYS A 81 2.31 3.40 -7.66
CA CYS A 81 2.03 2.01 -7.99
C CYS A 81 1.06 1.86 -9.18
N ILE A 82 0.07 2.75 -9.31
CA ILE A 82 -0.78 2.83 -10.51
C ILE A 82 0.07 3.13 -11.76
N LYS A 83 0.90 4.17 -11.69
CA LYS A 83 1.84 4.53 -12.78
C LYS A 83 2.83 3.40 -13.06
N THR A 84 3.27 2.68 -12.02
CA THR A 84 4.15 1.51 -12.16
C THR A 84 3.45 0.38 -12.93
N SER A 85 2.20 0.06 -12.57
CA SER A 85 1.41 -0.96 -13.29
C SER A 85 1.24 -0.60 -14.77
N GLN A 86 0.96 0.68 -15.09
CA GLN A 86 0.89 1.14 -16.48
C GLN A 86 2.21 0.94 -17.24
N LYS A 87 3.36 1.23 -16.61
CA LYS A 87 4.70 1.05 -17.20
C LYS A 87 5.11 -0.42 -17.32
N LEU A 88 4.60 -1.29 -16.47
CA LEU A 88 4.84 -2.73 -16.57
C LEU A 88 4.21 -3.33 -17.83
N GLN A 89 3.19 -2.69 -18.41
CA GLN A 89 2.62 -3.09 -19.70
C GLN A 89 3.65 -3.03 -20.83
N ASP A 90 4.62 -2.11 -20.79
CA ASP A 90 5.72 -2.03 -21.76
C ASP A 90 6.63 -3.29 -21.71
N TYR A 91 6.58 -4.02 -20.60
CA TYR A 91 7.28 -5.30 -20.40
C TYR A 91 6.35 -6.51 -20.56
N ASN A 92 5.11 -6.31 -21.05
CA ASN A 92 4.05 -7.33 -21.14
C ASN A 92 3.70 -7.96 -19.77
N ILE A 93 3.78 -7.18 -18.69
CA ILE A 93 3.43 -7.60 -17.33
C ILE A 93 2.16 -6.89 -16.89
N SER A 94 1.14 -7.68 -16.51
CA SER A 94 -0.14 -7.21 -15.97
C SER A 94 -0.10 -7.27 -14.44
N ALA A 95 0.01 -6.12 -13.80
CA ALA A 95 0.13 -6.02 -12.34
C ALA A 95 -1.20 -5.61 -11.69
N SER A 96 -1.63 -6.37 -10.68
CA SER A 96 -2.68 -5.95 -9.76
C SER A 96 -2.12 -4.94 -8.76
N VAL A 97 -2.91 -3.93 -8.38
CA VAL A 97 -2.54 -2.92 -7.39
C VAL A 97 -3.59 -2.88 -6.30
N ILE A 98 -3.17 -3.11 -5.07
CA ILE A 98 -4.01 -3.07 -3.88
C ILE A 98 -3.50 -2.00 -2.92
N ASN A 99 -4.40 -1.12 -2.50
CA ASN A 99 -4.18 -0.16 -1.43
C ASN A 99 -4.57 -0.76 -0.08
N LEU A 100 -3.64 -0.77 0.87
CA LEU A 100 -3.88 -1.20 2.25
C LEU A 100 -4.11 0.05 3.11
N ASN A 101 -5.36 0.44 3.26
CA ASN A 101 -5.72 1.69 3.92
C ASN A 101 -5.91 1.57 5.45
N LYS A 102 -6.03 0.35 5.98
CA LYS A 102 -6.08 0.06 7.42
C LYS A 102 -4.92 -0.86 7.80
N LEU A 103 -4.01 -0.34 8.60
CA LEU A 103 -2.77 -1.03 8.98
C LEU A 103 -2.88 -1.78 10.30
N ASN A 104 -3.89 -1.47 11.10
CA ASN A 104 -4.15 -2.15 12.36
C ASN A 104 -5.63 -2.00 12.78
N PRO A 105 -6.36 -3.11 13.02
CA PRO A 105 -6.00 -4.45 12.57
C PRO A 105 -6.04 -4.56 11.05
N ILE A 106 -5.26 -5.48 10.50
CA ILE A 106 -5.35 -5.88 9.09
C ILE A 106 -6.07 -7.23 9.02
N ASP A 107 -6.80 -7.48 7.95
CA ASP A 107 -7.41 -8.79 7.70
C ASP A 107 -6.37 -9.76 7.11
N ASP A 108 -5.67 -10.47 7.99
CA ASP A 108 -4.59 -11.40 7.64
C ASP A 108 -5.09 -12.53 6.73
N VAL A 109 -6.32 -13.01 6.96
CA VAL A 109 -6.90 -14.12 6.18
C VAL A 109 -7.27 -13.66 4.78
N ALA A 110 -7.96 -12.54 4.65
CA ALA A 110 -8.32 -11.99 3.34
C ALA A 110 -7.05 -11.69 2.53
N LEU A 111 -6.06 -11.03 3.14
CA LEU A 111 -4.82 -10.65 2.46
C LEU A 111 -3.98 -11.87 2.06
N SER A 112 -3.89 -12.90 2.90
CA SER A 112 -3.20 -14.15 2.56
C SER A 112 -3.86 -14.88 1.39
N ASN A 113 -5.20 -14.92 1.34
CA ASN A 113 -5.95 -15.50 0.24
C ASN A 113 -5.72 -14.74 -1.09
N ILE A 114 -5.61 -13.42 -1.03
CA ILE A 114 -5.30 -12.61 -2.20
C ILE A 114 -3.87 -12.90 -2.67
N MET A 115 -2.88 -12.81 -1.77
CA MET A 115 -1.48 -13.05 -2.11
C MET A 115 -1.22 -14.44 -2.68
N SER A 116 -1.95 -15.45 -2.22
CA SER A 116 -1.83 -16.84 -2.69
C SER A 116 -2.18 -17.04 -4.17
N LYS A 117 -2.85 -16.07 -4.79
CA LYS A 117 -3.18 -16.11 -6.23
C LYS A 117 -1.99 -15.71 -7.12
N TYR A 118 -0.94 -15.10 -6.54
CA TYR A 118 0.18 -14.52 -7.28
C TYR A 118 1.50 -15.20 -6.95
N GLN A 119 2.25 -15.55 -7.99
CA GLN A 119 3.61 -16.06 -7.83
C GLN A 119 4.56 -14.98 -7.32
N TYR A 120 4.33 -13.73 -7.70
CA TYR A 120 5.15 -12.57 -7.34
C TYR A 120 4.32 -11.53 -6.60
N VAL A 121 4.73 -11.19 -5.39
CA VAL A 121 4.11 -10.16 -4.56
C VAL A 121 5.15 -9.11 -4.21
N PHE A 122 4.79 -7.86 -4.41
CA PHE A 122 5.64 -6.70 -4.08
C PHE A 122 4.92 -5.81 -3.09
N SER A 123 5.64 -5.23 -2.14
CA SER A 123 5.10 -4.13 -1.33
C SER A 123 5.92 -2.86 -1.52
N VAL A 124 5.23 -1.71 -1.52
CA VAL A 124 5.83 -0.38 -1.71
C VAL A 124 5.35 0.56 -0.62
N GLU A 125 6.28 1.16 0.11
CA GLU A 125 5.98 2.09 1.19
C GLU A 125 6.98 3.26 1.26
N GLU A 126 6.54 4.40 1.77
CA GLU A 126 7.37 5.57 2.10
C GLU A 126 7.80 5.57 3.56
N ASN A 127 8.10 4.43 4.09
CA ASN A 127 8.61 4.26 5.44
C ASN A 127 9.85 3.36 5.38
N ILE A 128 10.57 3.27 6.48
CA ILE A 128 11.61 2.26 6.63
C ILE A 128 10.96 0.88 6.75
N SER A 129 11.69 -0.16 6.33
CA SER A 129 11.17 -1.55 6.36
C SER A 129 10.84 -2.04 7.77
N SER A 130 11.57 -1.56 8.78
CA SER A 130 11.32 -1.92 10.17
C SER A 130 10.09 -1.21 10.73
N GLY A 131 9.13 -1.94 11.24
CA GLY A 131 7.85 -1.42 11.73
C GLY A 131 6.85 -1.03 10.63
N GLY A 132 7.22 -1.16 9.35
CA GLY A 132 6.42 -0.78 8.19
C GLY A 132 5.55 -1.90 7.62
N LEU A 133 5.10 -1.69 6.38
CA LEU A 133 4.28 -2.63 5.62
C LEU A 133 4.99 -3.96 5.39
N ASN A 134 6.30 -3.92 5.10
CA ASN A 134 7.10 -5.12 4.91
C ASN A 134 6.99 -6.11 6.07
N GLU A 135 7.06 -5.66 7.32
CA GLU A 135 6.93 -6.56 8.47
C GLU A 135 5.53 -7.18 8.57
N ILE A 136 4.48 -6.41 8.26
CA ILE A 136 3.10 -6.91 8.24
C ILE A 136 2.98 -8.04 7.23
N ILE A 137 3.38 -7.78 5.99
CA ILE A 137 3.26 -8.74 4.88
C ILE A 137 4.12 -9.98 5.13
N SER A 138 5.37 -9.80 5.57
CA SER A 138 6.26 -10.92 5.89
C SER A 138 5.68 -11.82 6.98
N LYS A 139 5.08 -11.22 8.02
CA LYS A 139 4.41 -11.97 9.08
C LYS A 139 3.24 -12.78 8.52
N ILE A 140 2.37 -12.16 7.73
CA ILE A 140 1.21 -12.84 7.13
C ILE A 140 1.65 -14.01 6.24
N ILE A 141 2.68 -13.80 5.41
CA ILE A 141 3.24 -14.85 4.54
C ILE A 141 3.69 -16.07 5.37
N VAL A 142 4.42 -15.82 6.44
CA VAL A 142 4.95 -16.91 7.31
C VAL A 142 3.83 -17.59 8.07
N GLU A 143 2.95 -16.85 8.75
CA GLU A 143 1.89 -17.41 9.59
C GLU A 143 0.83 -18.19 8.79
N ASN A 144 0.55 -17.76 7.55
CA ASN A 144 -0.44 -18.40 6.68
C ASN A 144 0.17 -19.33 5.63
N ASN A 145 1.49 -19.58 5.65
CA ASN A 145 2.21 -20.43 4.70
C ASN A 145 1.93 -20.03 3.24
N VAL A 146 1.91 -18.73 2.92
CA VAL A 146 1.65 -18.23 1.56
C VAL A 146 2.83 -18.57 0.66
N ASN A 147 2.60 -19.35 -0.41
CA ASN A 147 3.64 -19.73 -1.37
C ASN A 147 3.79 -18.66 -2.45
N THR A 148 4.58 -17.61 -2.19
CA THR A 148 4.84 -16.51 -3.12
C THR A 148 6.28 -16.04 -3.03
N LYS A 149 6.80 -15.45 -4.12
CA LYS A 149 8.09 -14.75 -4.12
C LYS A 149 7.85 -13.29 -3.73
N TYR A 150 8.11 -12.99 -2.48
CA TYR A 150 7.90 -11.66 -1.92
C TYR A 150 9.14 -10.77 -2.01
N THR A 151 8.95 -9.53 -2.44
CA THR A 151 9.97 -8.47 -2.45
C THR A 151 9.35 -7.16 -1.98
N TYR A 152 10.06 -6.40 -1.15
CA TYR A 152 9.60 -5.09 -0.69
C TYR A 152 10.49 -3.96 -1.19
N TYR A 153 9.88 -2.78 -1.31
CA TYR A 153 10.54 -1.51 -1.64
C TYR A 153 10.15 -0.47 -0.59
N SER A 154 11.14 0.02 0.15
CA SER A 154 10.99 0.93 1.27
C SER A 154 12.14 1.92 1.31
N LEU A 155 12.06 2.92 2.17
CA LEU A 155 13.17 3.81 2.47
C LEU A 155 14.24 3.05 3.28
N PRO A 156 15.53 3.43 3.15
CA PRO A 156 16.60 2.89 3.98
C PRO A 156 16.41 3.32 5.44
N ASN A 157 16.98 2.53 6.36
CA ASN A 157 16.95 2.85 7.79
C ASN A 157 18.00 3.92 8.14
N GLU A 158 17.78 5.14 7.65
CA GLU A 158 18.61 6.32 7.87
C GLU A 158 17.78 7.60 7.97
N PHE A 159 18.35 8.68 8.46
CA PHE A 159 17.71 10.00 8.42
C PHE A 159 17.64 10.50 6.97
N ILE A 160 16.42 10.68 6.46
CA ILE A 160 16.18 11.17 5.12
C ILE A 160 16.50 12.67 5.06
N GLN A 161 17.30 13.07 4.08
CA GLN A 161 17.60 14.48 3.84
C GLN A 161 16.34 15.22 3.38
N GLY A 162 16.25 16.52 3.66
CA GLY A 162 15.19 17.37 3.15
C GLY A 162 15.17 17.42 1.61
N GLY A 163 13.98 17.47 1.04
CA GLY A 163 13.76 17.51 -0.40
C GLY A 163 12.28 17.46 -0.72
N SER A 164 11.89 17.71 -1.97
CA SER A 164 10.53 17.49 -2.43
C SER A 164 10.22 15.98 -2.49
N HIS A 165 8.94 15.62 -2.38
CA HIS A 165 8.49 14.23 -2.49
C HIS A 165 8.99 13.57 -3.78
N GLU A 166 8.92 14.28 -4.92
CA GLU A 166 9.36 13.77 -6.22
C GLU A 166 10.88 13.50 -6.26
N GLU A 167 11.70 14.43 -5.74
CA GLU A 167 13.16 14.27 -5.68
C GLU A 167 13.56 13.09 -4.80
N LEU A 168 12.94 12.98 -3.62
CA LEU A 168 13.21 11.88 -2.69
C LEU A 168 12.75 10.54 -3.26
N SER A 169 11.57 10.47 -3.87
CA SER A 169 11.08 9.26 -4.52
C SER A 169 12.04 8.77 -5.61
N LYS A 170 12.56 9.66 -6.46
CA LYS A 170 13.60 9.33 -7.46
C LYS A 170 14.92 8.92 -6.81
N LYS A 171 15.40 9.67 -5.81
CA LYS A 171 16.65 9.38 -5.11
C LYS A 171 16.68 7.98 -4.51
N TYR A 172 15.57 7.56 -3.90
CA TYR A 172 15.45 6.25 -3.26
C TYR A 172 14.88 5.17 -4.19
N ASN A 173 14.69 5.49 -5.49
CA ASN A 173 14.15 4.58 -6.49
C ASN A 173 12.78 3.98 -6.10
N LEU A 174 11.92 4.81 -5.54
CA LEU A 174 10.53 4.51 -5.21
C LEU A 174 9.55 5.21 -6.17
N ASP A 175 10.05 5.86 -7.21
CA ASP A 175 9.27 6.41 -8.32
C ASP A 175 8.81 5.31 -9.29
N ALA A 176 7.77 5.59 -10.07
CA ALA A 176 7.15 4.62 -10.96
C ALA A 176 8.10 4.00 -12.01
N ASN A 177 9.06 4.78 -12.54
CA ASN A 177 10.02 4.26 -13.52
C ASN A 177 10.99 3.27 -12.88
N SER A 178 11.51 3.62 -11.71
CA SER A 178 12.45 2.80 -10.96
C SER A 178 11.77 1.51 -10.47
N LEU A 179 10.55 1.62 -9.97
CA LEU A 179 9.76 0.46 -9.51
C LEU A 179 9.46 -0.49 -10.67
N ALA A 180 9.01 0.01 -11.84
CA ALA A 180 8.72 -0.82 -12.99
C ALA A 180 9.95 -1.62 -13.45
N LYS A 181 11.13 -0.99 -13.53
CA LYS A 181 12.40 -1.68 -13.85
C LYS A 181 12.77 -2.74 -12.82
N LYS A 182 12.64 -2.43 -11.52
CA LYS A 182 12.96 -3.38 -10.45
C LYS A 182 12.01 -4.58 -10.45
N ILE A 183 10.71 -4.34 -10.64
CA ILE A 183 9.69 -5.39 -10.67
C ILE A 183 9.88 -6.28 -11.90
N SER A 184 10.01 -5.69 -13.11
CA SER A 184 10.19 -6.47 -14.35
C SER A 184 11.45 -7.33 -14.34
N SER A 185 12.48 -6.97 -13.59
CA SER A 185 13.70 -7.76 -13.46
C SER A 185 13.56 -8.96 -12.51
N LYS A 186 12.44 -9.10 -11.80
CA LYS A 186 12.17 -10.18 -10.84
C LYS A 186 11.21 -11.24 -11.39
N ILE A 187 10.41 -10.86 -12.37
CA ILE A 187 9.45 -11.72 -13.07
C ILE A 187 10.12 -12.36 -14.29
#